data_69c38f41c9a0341589db158e4e0bbf27
#
_entry.id   69c38f41c9a0341589db158e4e0bbf27
#
_cell.length_a   1.000
_cell.length_b   1.000
_cell.length_c   1.000
_cell.angle_alpha   90.00
_cell.angle_beta   90.00
_cell.angle_gamma   90.00
#
_symmetry.space_group_name_H-M   'P 1'
#
loop_
_entity.id
_entity.type
_entity.pdbx_description
1 polymer ?
#
loop_
_entity_poly.entity_id
_entity_poly.type
_entity_poly.pdbx_seq_one_letter_code
_entity_poly.pdbx_strand_id
1 'polypeptide(L)'
;AYHSKFTAPPKLVGNMALLPLRTSYKGPAPKDTTDFDIIDEAIYYFKANIFFRTYEIKSEADRTLIYITLYISECLKKLQRISDLSYVVQCQSKNDGQKEMYTLGIINYPIPGETKFPLNAMFAKPSSKAEEETMRSYLQQIRQEVGVRMCEKVFDPQTDKPSK
;
A
#
# COMPACT_ATOMS: atom_id res chain seq x y z
N ALA A 1 -13.27 12.43 5.19
CA ALA A 1 -11.95 11.96 4.75
C ALA A 1 -10.86 12.48 5.65
N TYR A 2 -9.86 11.65 5.89
CA TYR A 2 -8.71 12.04 6.70
C TYR A 2 -7.49 12.24 5.83
N HIS A 3 -6.73 13.28 6.13
CA HIS A 3 -5.53 13.66 5.38
C HIS A 3 -4.28 13.24 6.14
N SER A 4 -3.18 13.09 5.39
CA SER A 4 -1.91 12.72 5.99
C SER A 4 -1.35 13.86 6.83
N LYS A 5 -0.78 13.50 7.99
CA LYS A 5 -0.04 14.44 8.83
C LYS A 5 1.42 14.62 8.38
N PHE A 6 1.89 13.81 7.45
CA PHE A 6 3.28 13.86 6.96
C PHE A 6 3.43 14.92 5.87
N THR A 7 3.18 16.19 6.21
CA THR A 7 3.09 17.28 5.25
C THR A 7 4.43 17.91 4.85
N ALA A 8 5.52 17.50 5.47
CA ALA A 8 6.86 18.01 5.17
C ALA A 8 7.77 16.88 4.68
N PRO A 9 7.50 16.31 3.49
CA PRO A 9 8.30 15.18 3.00
C PRO A 9 9.72 15.63 2.66
N PRO A 10 10.72 14.79 2.96
CA PRO A 10 12.11 15.12 2.59
C PRO A 10 12.35 15.04 1.09
N LYS A 11 11.50 14.34 0.34
CA LYS A 11 11.69 14.11 -1.09
C LYS A 11 10.35 13.82 -1.76
N LEU A 12 10.26 14.15 -3.05
CA LEU A 12 9.11 13.83 -3.88
C LEU A 12 9.55 12.90 -5.01
N VAL A 13 8.62 12.08 -5.49
CA VAL A 13 8.75 11.34 -6.74
C VAL A 13 7.49 11.63 -7.56
N GLY A 14 7.65 12.23 -8.73
CA GLY A 14 6.53 12.86 -9.40
C GLY A 14 5.97 13.98 -8.51
N ASN A 15 4.68 13.98 -8.24
CA ASN A 15 4.07 14.86 -7.26
C ASN A 15 3.59 14.12 -6.00
N MET A 16 4.20 12.98 -5.74
CA MET A 16 3.89 12.10 -4.62
C MET A 16 5.01 12.18 -3.59
N ALA A 17 4.67 12.20 -2.31
CA ALA A 17 5.67 12.24 -1.25
C ALA A 17 6.40 10.89 -1.15
N LEU A 18 7.73 10.92 -1.16
CA LEU A 18 8.57 9.77 -0.89
C LEU A 18 8.93 9.81 0.59
N LEU A 19 8.13 9.14 1.39
CA LEU A 19 8.18 9.21 2.84
C LEU A 19 8.98 8.04 3.43
N PRO A 20 9.57 8.23 4.63
CA PRO A 20 10.24 7.12 5.32
C PRO A 20 9.28 5.98 5.61
N LEU A 21 9.80 4.75 5.55
CA LEU A 21 9.05 3.55 5.85
C LEU A 21 9.78 2.71 6.90
N ARG A 22 9.03 2.11 7.77
CA ARG A 22 9.53 1.10 8.71
C ARG A 22 9.38 -0.27 8.06
N THR A 23 10.41 -0.69 7.32
CA THR A 23 10.35 -1.93 6.54
C THR A 23 11.72 -2.57 6.43
N SER A 24 11.75 -3.89 6.30
CA SER A 24 12.96 -4.65 5.98
C SER A 24 13.18 -4.80 4.48
N TYR A 25 12.19 -4.47 3.65
CA TYR A 25 12.33 -4.54 2.21
C TYR A 25 13.22 -3.42 1.68
N LYS A 26 14.04 -3.75 0.69
CA LYS A 26 14.93 -2.77 0.08
C LYS A 26 14.15 -1.87 -0.88
N GLY A 27 14.57 -0.62 -0.95
CA GLY A 27 13.99 0.35 -1.85
C GLY A 27 14.42 1.76 -1.49
N PRO A 28 13.90 2.77 -2.19
CA PRO A 28 14.34 4.15 -2.02
C PRO A 28 13.83 4.84 -0.76
N ALA A 29 12.89 4.24 -0.03
CA ALA A 29 12.35 4.87 1.17
C ALA A 29 13.43 5.01 2.24
N PRO A 30 13.59 6.20 2.86
CA PRO A 30 14.44 6.34 4.03
C PRO A 30 13.92 5.47 5.17
N LYS A 31 14.82 5.06 6.05
CA LYS A 31 14.41 4.33 7.25
C LYS A 31 13.63 5.24 8.18
N ASP A 32 12.50 4.76 8.65
CA ASP A 32 11.73 5.46 9.65
C ASP A 32 12.21 5.04 11.04
N THR A 33 12.54 6.02 11.86
CA THR A 33 12.95 5.81 13.26
C THR A 33 11.80 5.92 14.24
N THR A 34 10.59 6.26 13.75
CA THR A 34 9.40 6.39 14.57
C THR A 34 8.57 5.11 14.53
N ASP A 35 7.60 5.00 15.43
CA ASP A 35 6.72 3.84 15.51
C ASP A 35 5.51 3.93 14.59
N PHE A 36 5.34 5.04 13.88
CA PHE A 36 4.14 5.29 13.09
C PHE A 36 4.53 5.94 11.77
N ASP A 37 4.44 5.17 10.69
CA ASP A 37 4.75 5.65 9.33
C ASP A 37 3.47 5.85 8.50
N ILE A 38 3.66 6.22 7.22
CA ILE A 38 2.52 6.47 6.32
C ILE A 38 1.66 5.22 6.10
N ILE A 39 2.25 4.03 6.17
CA ILE A 39 1.49 2.79 6.02
C ILE A 39 0.57 2.57 7.21
N ASP A 40 1.08 2.83 8.43
CA ASP A 40 0.26 2.78 9.65
C ASP A 40 -0.89 3.77 9.56
N GLU A 41 -0.62 4.98 9.07
CA GLU A 41 -1.63 6.01 8.90
C GLU A 41 -2.72 5.56 7.92
N ALA A 42 -2.32 4.97 6.80
CA ALA A 42 -3.26 4.49 5.79
C ALA A 42 -4.14 3.36 6.34
N ILE A 43 -3.57 2.44 7.09
CA ILE A 43 -4.33 1.36 7.71
C ILE A 43 -5.29 1.91 8.76
N TYR A 44 -4.84 2.85 9.57
CA TYR A 44 -5.65 3.45 10.62
C TYR A 44 -6.88 4.16 10.06
N TYR A 45 -6.73 4.93 8.99
CA TYR A 45 -7.82 5.68 8.40
C TYR A 45 -8.52 4.98 7.23
N PHE A 46 -8.21 3.72 6.98
CA PHE A 46 -8.69 3.02 5.80
C PHE A 46 -10.21 3.06 5.66
N LYS A 47 -10.94 2.72 6.71
CA LYS A 47 -12.41 2.66 6.66
C LYS A 47 -13.02 4.03 6.35
N ALA A 48 -12.43 5.08 6.91
CA ALA A 48 -12.93 6.43 6.69
C ALA A 48 -12.64 6.91 5.27
N ASN A 49 -11.49 6.54 4.70
CA ASN A 49 -11.07 7.05 3.40
C ASN A 49 -11.60 6.26 2.22
N ILE A 50 -11.80 4.95 2.37
CA ILE A 50 -12.21 4.09 1.25
C ILE A 50 -13.63 4.41 0.75
N PHE A 51 -14.49 4.92 1.61
CA PHE A 51 -15.88 5.23 1.26
C PHE A 51 -16.08 6.64 0.74
N PHE A 52 -15.04 7.47 0.71
CA PHE A 52 -15.13 8.80 0.14
C PHE A 52 -14.97 8.75 -1.37
N ARG A 53 -16.02 9.14 -2.09
CA ARG A 53 -16.00 9.16 -3.56
C ARG A 53 -15.13 10.27 -4.11
N THR A 54 -15.05 11.38 -3.39
CA THR A 54 -14.21 12.52 -3.76
C THR A 54 -13.23 12.80 -2.63
N TYR A 55 -12.00 12.38 -2.82
CA TYR A 55 -10.92 12.68 -1.88
C TYR A 55 -10.16 13.89 -2.39
N GLU A 56 -10.15 14.95 -1.59
CA GLU A 56 -9.44 16.17 -1.93
C GLU A 56 -7.96 16.03 -1.53
N ILE A 57 -7.06 16.15 -2.50
CA ILE A 57 -5.62 16.11 -2.25
C ILE A 57 -5.18 17.45 -1.69
N LYS A 58 -4.72 17.47 -0.45
CA LYS A 58 -4.24 18.69 0.22
C LYS A 58 -2.73 18.76 0.31
N SER A 59 -2.04 17.65 0.09
CA SER A 59 -0.57 17.61 0.12
C SER A 59 -0.07 16.44 -0.70
N GLU A 60 1.23 16.44 -0.98
CA GLU A 60 1.88 15.35 -1.69
C GLU A 60 1.82 14.05 -0.89
N ALA A 61 1.78 14.15 0.44
CA ALA A 61 1.64 12.98 1.31
C ALA A 61 0.25 12.36 1.18
N ASP A 62 -0.79 13.13 0.88
CA ASP A 62 -2.12 12.60 0.61
C ASP A 62 -2.12 11.68 -0.60
N ARG A 63 -1.30 11.96 -1.61
CA ARG A 63 -1.17 11.09 -2.77
C ARG A 63 -0.59 9.73 -2.37
N THR A 64 0.44 9.74 -1.55
CA THR A 64 1.01 8.50 -1.02
C THR A 64 -0.02 7.75 -0.16
N LEU A 65 -0.73 8.47 0.69
CA LEU A 65 -1.77 7.91 1.55
C LEU A 65 -2.88 7.23 0.72
N ILE A 66 -3.38 7.90 -0.31
CA ILE A 66 -4.48 7.35 -1.12
C ILE A 66 -4.02 6.17 -1.98
N TYR A 67 -2.78 6.19 -2.45
CA TYR A 67 -2.21 5.04 -3.15
C TYR A 67 -2.20 3.80 -2.25
N ILE A 68 -1.74 3.96 -1.02
CA ILE A 68 -1.70 2.86 -0.05
C ILE A 68 -3.12 2.39 0.27
N THR A 69 -4.06 3.32 0.43
CA THR A 69 -5.46 2.99 0.70
C THR A 69 -6.04 2.11 -0.42
N LEU A 70 -5.78 2.46 -1.67
CA LEU A 70 -6.22 1.64 -2.81
C LEU A 70 -5.55 0.26 -2.80
N TYR A 71 -4.27 0.21 -2.50
CA TYR A 71 -3.57 -1.06 -2.46
C TYR A 71 -4.06 -1.96 -1.32
N ILE A 72 -4.38 -1.39 -0.16
CA ILE A 72 -4.99 -2.14 0.94
C ILE A 72 -6.30 -2.80 0.45
N SER A 73 -7.09 -2.06 -0.31
CA SER A 73 -8.32 -2.58 -0.91
C SER A 73 -8.04 -3.80 -1.79
N GLU A 74 -6.99 -3.75 -2.61
CA GLU A 74 -6.59 -4.89 -3.44
C GLU A 74 -6.13 -6.08 -2.61
N CYS A 75 -5.38 -5.82 -1.53
CA CYS A 75 -4.96 -6.87 -0.61
C CYS A 75 -6.17 -7.57 0.02
N LEU A 76 -7.15 -6.79 0.47
CA LEU A 76 -8.35 -7.37 1.10
C LEU A 76 -9.15 -8.21 0.12
N LYS A 77 -9.28 -7.78 -1.13
CA LYS A 77 -9.93 -8.56 -2.15
C LYS A 77 -9.24 -9.90 -2.37
N LYS A 78 -7.91 -9.88 -2.43
CA LYS A 78 -7.12 -11.10 -2.64
C LYS A 78 -7.25 -12.04 -1.46
N LEU A 79 -7.14 -11.52 -0.24
CA LEU A 79 -7.26 -12.33 0.97
C LEU A 79 -8.67 -12.89 1.14
N GLN A 80 -9.69 -12.14 0.71
CA GLN A 80 -11.05 -12.64 0.73
C GLN A 80 -11.23 -13.81 -0.25
N ARG A 81 -10.63 -13.74 -1.43
CA ARG A 81 -10.66 -14.85 -2.40
C ARG A 81 -10.03 -16.11 -1.82
N ILE A 82 -8.90 -15.97 -1.12
CA ILE A 82 -8.27 -17.08 -0.42
C ILE A 82 -9.25 -17.65 0.61
N SER A 83 -9.91 -16.76 1.35
CA SER A 83 -10.91 -17.12 2.34
C SER A 83 -12.09 -17.87 1.71
N ASP A 84 -12.60 -17.39 0.59
CA ASP A 84 -13.72 -18.01 -0.12
C ASP A 84 -13.37 -19.40 -0.67
N LEU A 85 -12.10 -19.60 -1.02
CA LEU A 85 -11.61 -20.88 -1.55
C LEU A 85 -11.19 -21.86 -0.47
N SER A 86 -11.16 -21.44 0.77
CA SER A 86 -10.57 -22.21 1.86
C SER A 86 -11.25 -23.53 2.15
N TYR A 87 -12.55 -23.57 2.01
CA TYR A 87 -13.28 -24.83 2.20
C TYR A 87 -13.00 -25.84 1.09
N VAL A 88 -12.44 -25.37 -0.03
CA VAL A 88 -12.06 -26.21 -1.16
C VAL A 88 -10.59 -26.61 -1.06
N VAL A 89 -9.72 -25.70 -0.61
CA VAL A 89 -8.27 -25.83 -0.72
C VAL A 89 -7.59 -26.09 0.61
N GLN A 90 -8.29 -26.03 1.72
CA GLN A 90 -7.76 -26.29 3.06
C GLN A 90 -6.72 -25.28 3.57
N CYS A 91 -6.42 -24.24 2.84
CA CYS A 91 -5.31 -23.37 3.19
C CYS A 91 -5.79 -21.96 3.45
N GLN A 92 -5.96 -21.64 4.76
CA GLN A 92 -6.22 -20.27 5.18
C GLN A 92 -5.37 -19.91 6.37
N SER A 93 -4.12 -20.30 6.24
CA SER A 93 -3.15 -19.90 7.24
C SER A 93 -2.57 -18.53 6.90
N LYS A 94 -2.01 -17.89 7.89
CA LYS A 94 -1.22 -16.69 7.72
C LYS A 94 -0.11 -16.87 6.69
N ASN A 95 0.49 -18.06 6.64
CA ASN A 95 1.53 -18.41 5.66
C ASN A 95 1.03 -18.29 4.23
N ASP A 96 -0.17 -18.80 3.94
CA ASP A 96 -0.75 -18.70 2.60
C ASP A 96 -1.05 -17.26 2.24
N GLY A 97 -1.57 -16.50 3.20
CA GLY A 97 -1.80 -15.08 3.04
C GLY A 97 -0.52 -14.33 2.74
N GLN A 98 0.57 -14.63 3.45
CA GLN A 98 1.87 -14.00 3.24
C GLN A 98 2.42 -14.31 1.84
N LYS A 99 2.29 -15.54 1.37
CA LYS A 99 2.72 -15.92 0.00
C LYS A 99 1.94 -15.17 -1.05
N GLU A 100 0.62 -15.07 -0.89
CA GLU A 100 -0.23 -14.35 -1.83
C GLU A 100 0.06 -12.86 -1.82
N MET A 101 0.31 -12.27 -0.65
CA MET A 101 0.67 -10.86 -0.54
C MET A 101 2.04 -10.58 -1.15
N TYR A 102 3.00 -11.48 -0.97
CA TYR A 102 4.29 -11.34 -1.61
C TYR A 102 4.16 -11.36 -3.13
N THR A 103 3.43 -12.33 -3.66
CA THR A 103 3.18 -12.44 -5.10
C THR A 103 2.47 -11.19 -5.63
N LEU A 104 1.43 -10.73 -4.93
CA LEU A 104 0.69 -9.54 -5.32
C LEU A 104 1.59 -8.30 -5.33
N GLY A 105 2.48 -8.19 -4.35
CA GLY A 105 3.37 -7.03 -4.21
C GLY A 105 4.41 -6.89 -5.31
N ILE A 106 4.86 -8.01 -5.88
CA ILE A 106 5.91 -8.00 -6.90
C ILE A 106 5.40 -8.00 -8.34
N ILE A 107 4.10 -8.19 -8.57
CA ILE A 107 3.57 -8.14 -9.94
C ILE A 107 3.67 -6.71 -10.48
N ASN A 108 3.59 -6.59 -11.80
CA ASN A 108 3.75 -5.31 -12.47
C ASN A 108 2.49 -4.46 -12.34
N TYR A 109 2.43 -3.69 -11.26
CA TYR A 109 1.33 -2.76 -11.03
C TYR A 109 1.52 -1.48 -11.83
N PRO A 110 0.42 -0.86 -12.31
CA PRO A 110 0.51 0.45 -12.95
C PRO A 110 1.05 1.51 -11.99
N ILE A 111 1.82 2.43 -12.54
CA ILE A 111 2.28 3.61 -11.81
C ILE A 111 1.65 4.86 -12.43
N PRO A 112 1.69 6.01 -11.73
CA PRO A 112 1.21 7.27 -12.31
C PRO A 112 1.80 7.54 -13.70
N GLY A 113 0.95 7.92 -14.63
CA GLY A 113 1.30 8.12 -16.02
C GLY A 113 0.94 6.96 -16.93
N GLU A 114 0.79 5.76 -16.41
CA GLU A 114 0.38 4.61 -17.22
C GLU A 114 -1.14 4.58 -17.37
N THR A 115 -1.62 4.09 -18.52
CA THR A 115 -3.05 4.14 -18.87
C THR A 115 -3.95 3.42 -17.88
N LYS A 116 -3.45 2.37 -17.25
CA LYS A 116 -4.22 1.57 -16.29
C LYS A 116 -4.20 2.12 -14.87
N PHE A 117 -3.43 3.18 -14.61
CA PHE A 117 -3.39 3.76 -13.28
C PHE A 117 -4.70 4.52 -13.01
N PRO A 118 -5.45 4.15 -11.96
CA PRO A 118 -6.82 4.68 -11.80
C PRO A 118 -6.91 6.13 -11.35
N LEU A 119 -5.82 6.70 -10.84
CA LEU A 119 -5.79 8.05 -10.28
C LEU A 119 -4.96 9.04 -11.07
N ASN A 120 -4.78 8.81 -12.37
CA ASN A 120 -3.95 9.67 -13.21
C ASN A 120 -4.36 11.16 -13.19
N ALA A 121 -5.63 11.45 -12.93
CA ALA A 121 -6.09 12.83 -12.83
C ALA A 121 -5.46 13.60 -11.67
N MET A 122 -5.01 12.91 -10.63
CA MET A 122 -4.47 13.52 -9.40
C MET A 122 -2.97 13.34 -9.24
N PHE A 123 -2.35 12.51 -10.08
CA PHE A 123 -0.94 12.16 -9.97
C PHE A 123 -0.19 12.59 -11.23
N ALA A 124 1.01 13.13 -11.05
CA ALA A 124 1.89 13.44 -12.15
C ALA A 124 2.67 12.20 -12.57
N LYS A 125 2.86 12.04 -13.88
CA LYS A 125 3.75 10.98 -14.37
C LYS A 125 5.20 11.35 -14.06
N PRO A 126 6.10 10.35 -13.94
CA PRO A 126 7.53 10.63 -13.76
C PRO A 126 8.08 11.47 -14.90
N SER A 127 8.96 12.41 -14.59
CA SER A 127 9.53 13.34 -15.56
C SER A 127 10.74 12.78 -16.30
N SER A 128 11.30 11.67 -15.81
CA SER A 128 12.47 11.04 -16.40
C SER A 128 12.44 9.54 -16.16
N LYS A 129 13.28 8.81 -16.90
CA LYS A 129 13.39 7.37 -16.70
C LYS A 129 13.92 7.02 -15.30
N ALA A 130 14.85 7.83 -14.78
CA ALA A 130 15.38 7.64 -13.44
C ALA A 130 14.29 7.83 -12.38
N GLU A 131 13.45 8.84 -12.54
CA GLU A 131 12.31 9.06 -11.63
C GLU A 131 11.29 7.92 -11.74
N GLU A 132 11.03 7.42 -12.95
CA GLU A 132 10.15 6.27 -13.14
C GLU A 132 10.65 5.04 -12.40
N GLU A 133 11.93 4.75 -12.49
CA GLU A 133 12.54 3.61 -11.79
C GLU A 133 12.45 3.77 -10.28
N THR A 134 12.70 4.98 -9.77
CA THR A 134 12.57 5.28 -8.35
C THR A 134 11.11 5.10 -7.90
N MET A 135 10.17 5.59 -8.68
CA MET A 135 8.75 5.46 -8.37
C MET A 135 8.32 3.99 -8.34
N ARG A 136 8.71 3.20 -9.33
CA ARG A 136 8.41 1.77 -9.35
C ARG A 136 8.97 1.04 -8.13
N SER A 137 10.22 1.33 -7.79
CA SER A 137 10.88 0.71 -6.65
C SER A 137 10.23 1.12 -5.33
N TYR A 138 9.88 2.38 -5.18
CA TYR A 138 9.23 2.87 -3.97
C TYR A 138 7.84 2.27 -3.81
N LEU A 139 7.05 2.25 -4.86
CA LEU A 139 5.70 1.69 -4.80
C LEU A 139 5.73 0.18 -4.56
N GLN A 140 6.70 -0.54 -5.12
CA GLN A 140 6.88 -1.96 -4.82
C GLN A 140 7.25 -2.18 -3.36
N GLN A 141 8.17 -1.36 -2.83
CA GLN A 141 8.56 -1.41 -1.42
C GLN A 141 7.34 -1.19 -0.51
N ILE A 142 6.50 -0.21 -0.83
CA ILE A 142 5.24 0.03 -0.12
C ILE A 142 4.33 -1.20 -0.19
N ARG A 143 4.12 -1.73 -1.40
CA ARG A 143 3.22 -2.88 -1.58
C ARG A 143 3.67 -4.10 -0.78
N GLN A 144 4.96 -4.38 -0.78
CA GLN A 144 5.50 -5.52 -0.03
C GLN A 144 5.28 -5.34 1.48
N GLU A 145 5.54 -4.14 2.00
CA GLU A 145 5.34 -3.87 3.42
C GLU A 145 3.87 -3.87 3.80
N VAL A 146 3.00 -3.29 2.97
CA VAL A 146 1.55 -3.33 3.19
C VAL A 146 1.06 -4.77 3.26
N GLY A 147 1.55 -5.63 2.38
CA GLY A 147 1.18 -7.04 2.38
C GLY A 147 1.51 -7.73 3.70
N VAL A 148 2.70 -7.48 4.24
CA VAL A 148 3.12 -8.03 5.54
C VAL A 148 2.20 -7.55 6.66
N ARG A 149 1.95 -6.25 6.71
CA ARG A 149 1.12 -5.67 7.78
C ARG A 149 -0.35 -6.08 7.69
N MET A 150 -0.86 -6.25 6.47
CA MET A 150 -2.22 -6.73 6.29
C MET A 150 -2.38 -8.16 6.77
N CYS A 151 -1.41 -9.04 6.54
CA CYS A 151 -1.44 -10.39 7.07
C CYS A 151 -1.45 -10.40 8.60
N GLU A 152 -0.67 -9.53 9.22
CA GLU A 152 -0.64 -9.43 10.68
C GLU A 152 -1.97 -8.97 11.26
N LYS A 153 -2.71 -8.13 10.52
CA LYS A 153 -3.99 -7.61 10.99
C LYS A 153 -5.18 -8.51 10.65
N VAL A 154 -5.11 -9.23 9.53
CA VAL A 154 -6.23 -10.01 9.01
C VAL A 154 -6.28 -11.40 9.65
N PHE A 155 -5.12 -12.00 9.92
CA PHE A 155 -5.07 -13.33 10.50
C PHE A 155 -4.96 -13.28 12.03
N ASP A 156 -5.77 -14.10 12.69
CA ASP A 156 -5.73 -14.20 14.14
C ASP A 156 -4.42 -14.89 14.57
N PRO A 157 -3.61 -14.28 15.45
CA PRO A 157 -2.35 -14.87 15.85
C PRO A 157 -2.47 -16.17 16.62
N GLN A 158 -3.63 -16.44 17.22
CA GLN A 158 -3.86 -17.67 17.97
C GLN A 158 -4.36 -18.81 17.11
N THR A 159 -5.28 -18.53 16.17
CA THR A 159 -5.90 -19.56 15.35
C THR A 159 -5.30 -19.67 13.95
N ASP A 160 -4.47 -18.69 13.55
CA ASP A 160 -3.87 -18.60 12.22
C ASP A 160 -4.93 -18.57 11.10
N LYS A 161 -6.12 -18.08 11.41
CA LYS A 161 -7.23 -17.97 10.45
C LYS A 161 -7.58 -16.51 10.23
N PRO A 162 -8.19 -16.21 9.06
CA PRO A 162 -8.63 -14.84 8.81
C PRO A 162 -9.59 -14.33 9.87
N SER A 163 -9.34 -13.11 10.33
CA SER A 163 -10.26 -12.37 11.18
C SER A 163 -11.02 -11.35 10.34
N LYS A 164 -12.09 -10.82 10.90
CA LYS A 164 -12.91 -9.82 10.19
C LYS A 164 -12.28 -8.44 10.15
#